data_8cab67ad4ea9b6a38c00eb80c91c5d38
#
_entry.id   8cab67ad4ea9b6a38c00eb80c91c5d38
#
_cell.length_a   1.000
_cell.length_b   1.000
_cell.length_c   1.000
_cell.angle_alpha   90.00
_cell.angle_beta   90.00
_cell.angle_gamma   90.00
#
_symmetry.space_group_name_H-M   'P 1'
#
loop_
_entity.id
_entity.type
_entity.pdbx_description
1 polymer ?
#
loop_
_entity_poly.entity_id
_entity_poly.type
_entity_poly.pdbx_seq_one_letter_code
_entity_poly.pdbx_strand_id
1 'polypeptide(L)'
;MKRCQAFLMPARQHYLSILSIIVFLLTSVMVRDLYAQGNTPASLHAVAMPPVPGLVDGDNPIVINKTAAIQLGKALFWDVAVGSDGMACASCHFHAGADRRRTNQLATGTFHHTASGQKFQATAAGQGGPNYTLKRSDFPFYQLVDPLDKNSTMLFNSDDIVSSAGVFARVFSILNAPNNPLDECTLAKDKVFHVNGNNVRQVQQRNVPSVINAGFNFRNFWDGRANNIFNGVTAYGDRDTDAGIWELSDEGLLTKHALHLENSSLASQAVAPPLNSSEMSCQHRTFLALAAKLLPRAPLAGQAIHPTDSVLAALRHASGKGLDTTYKNLITTAFAPRYWAAKEGVDRLQTGQLEANFAMFFGLALQLYQQTLVSDQTPFDTPRRTHVYPHEPEGLNDSQLRGLKKFLAAGCDVCHKGPSFSAAAHPAVYRTSNGFSTLRLVNRDLLNGAFSGGFYRGTLKPLMDEGYFNTSVTPTSYDPGVGGVDPYGNPLSFSEQYAKQLIDGTPLVDPIAINACDFNKNFTDDYQANELMDDRYQTGDCGLSSRNAKIPKSDLWQAEVNKAQFGRAYVATQGAFKVPSLRNIELTGPYMHNGSM
;
A
#
# COMPACT_ATOMS: atom_id res chain seq x y z
N MET A 1 -61.79 -57.33 30.21
CA MET A 1 -60.92 -58.07 29.27
C MET A 1 -60.77 -57.28 27.99
N LYS A 2 -59.69 -56.56 27.77
CA LYS A 2 -59.20 -56.14 26.44
C LYS A 2 -57.67 -56.03 26.55
N ARG A 3 -56.98 -56.81 25.75
CA ARG A 3 -55.53 -56.94 25.71
C ARG A 3 -54.91 -55.74 25.02
N CYS A 4 -53.89 -55.12 25.61
CA CYS A 4 -52.94 -54.25 24.92
C CYS A 4 -51.93 -55.10 24.15
N GLN A 5 -51.86 -54.94 22.83
CA GLN A 5 -50.75 -55.46 22.04
C GLN A 5 -49.71 -54.34 21.90
N ALA A 6 -48.52 -54.58 22.38
CA ALA A 6 -47.36 -53.72 22.17
C ALA A 6 -46.74 -54.02 20.80
N PHE A 7 -46.62 -53.02 19.96
CA PHE A 7 -45.90 -53.06 18.67
C PHE A 7 -44.38 -52.91 18.96
N LEU A 8 -43.64 -53.95 18.76
CA LEU A 8 -42.19 -53.95 18.69
C LEU A 8 -41.78 -53.52 17.27
N MET A 9 -41.30 -52.29 17.11
CA MET A 9 -40.59 -51.90 15.90
C MET A 9 -39.15 -52.45 15.90
N PRO A 10 -38.63 -52.90 14.75
CA PRO A 10 -37.34 -53.59 14.71
C PRO A 10 -36.19 -52.60 14.82
N ALA A 11 -35.30 -52.85 15.77
CA ALA A 11 -34.06 -52.08 16.09
C ALA A 11 -33.12 -51.87 14.89
N ARG A 12 -33.29 -52.52 13.77
CA ARG A 12 -32.45 -52.38 12.56
C ARG A 12 -32.58 -51.06 11.83
N GLN A 13 -33.71 -50.36 11.89
CA GLN A 13 -33.89 -49.07 11.20
C GLN A 13 -33.19 -47.90 11.89
N HIS A 14 -33.06 -47.95 13.22
CA HIS A 14 -32.33 -46.89 13.95
C HIS A 14 -30.82 -46.96 13.76
N TYR A 15 -30.22 -48.14 13.63
CA TYR A 15 -28.79 -48.29 13.36
C TYR A 15 -28.39 -47.79 11.97
N LEU A 16 -29.18 -47.98 10.95
CA LEU A 16 -28.96 -47.47 9.59
C LEU A 16 -29.07 -45.95 9.53
N SER A 17 -29.99 -45.33 10.27
CA SER A 17 -30.14 -43.88 10.34
C SER A 17 -29.00 -43.21 11.08
N ILE A 18 -28.52 -43.79 12.19
CA ILE A 18 -27.39 -43.28 12.96
C ILE A 18 -26.07 -43.43 12.16
N LEU A 19 -25.89 -44.56 11.48
CA LEU A 19 -24.71 -44.76 10.62
C LEU A 19 -24.69 -43.78 9.43
N SER A 20 -25.85 -43.49 8.80
CA SER A 20 -25.97 -42.52 7.74
C SER A 20 -25.70 -41.07 8.21
N ILE A 21 -26.13 -40.73 9.43
CA ILE A 21 -25.84 -39.42 10.02
C ILE A 21 -24.35 -39.27 10.37
N ILE A 22 -23.73 -40.33 10.91
CA ILE A 22 -22.29 -40.36 11.24
C ILE A 22 -21.45 -40.29 9.95
N VAL A 23 -21.81 -41.02 8.90
CA VAL A 23 -21.13 -40.96 7.59
C VAL A 23 -21.33 -39.58 6.97
N PHE A 24 -22.52 -38.98 7.04
CA PHE A 24 -22.76 -37.63 6.53
C PHE A 24 -22.02 -36.55 7.33
N LEU A 25 -21.91 -36.70 8.65
CA LEU A 25 -21.09 -35.81 9.49
C LEU A 25 -19.58 -35.98 9.21
N LEU A 26 -19.10 -37.22 9.08
CA LEU A 26 -17.70 -37.48 8.75
C LEU A 26 -17.35 -37.01 7.32
N THR A 27 -18.24 -37.21 6.33
CA THR A 27 -18.03 -36.68 4.98
C THR A 27 -18.14 -35.17 4.93
N SER A 28 -19.02 -34.54 5.73
CA SER A 28 -19.12 -33.08 5.81
C SER A 28 -17.93 -32.43 6.50
N VAL A 29 -17.31 -33.11 7.47
CA VAL A 29 -16.05 -32.67 8.10
C VAL A 29 -14.87 -32.87 7.15
N MET A 30 -14.75 -34.02 6.48
CA MET A 30 -13.70 -34.26 5.48
C MET A 30 -13.85 -33.33 4.25
N VAL A 31 -15.07 -33.03 3.81
CA VAL A 31 -15.32 -32.09 2.72
C VAL A 31 -15.02 -30.64 3.17
N ARG A 32 -15.27 -30.27 4.43
CA ARG A 32 -14.83 -28.97 4.97
C ARG A 32 -13.31 -28.84 4.99
N ASP A 33 -12.57 -29.87 5.38
CA ASP A 33 -11.12 -29.85 5.37
C ASP A 33 -10.53 -29.81 3.95
N LEU A 34 -11.24 -30.37 2.94
CA LEU A 34 -10.82 -30.34 1.54
C LEU A 34 -11.12 -29.00 0.83
N TYR A 35 -12.16 -28.27 1.24
CA TYR A 35 -12.52 -26.97 0.64
C TYR A 35 -11.92 -25.77 1.39
N ALA A 36 -11.38 -25.97 2.60
CA ALA A 36 -10.76 -24.92 3.41
C ALA A 36 -9.23 -24.81 3.26
N GLN A 37 -8.60 -25.66 2.45
CA GLN A 37 -7.16 -25.59 2.22
C GLN A 37 -6.88 -24.73 0.99
N GLY A 38 -6.57 -23.43 1.21
CA GLY A 38 -6.04 -22.55 0.18
C GLY A 38 -4.72 -23.10 -0.41
N ASN A 39 -4.38 -22.73 -1.62
CA ASN A 39 -3.10 -23.09 -2.23
C ASN A 39 -1.96 -22.37 -1.51
N THR A 40 -0.93 -23.09 -1.12
CA THR A 40 0.30 -22.48 -0.63
C THR A 40 0.83 -21.46 -1.64
N PRO A 41 1.05 -20.19 -1.26
CA PRO A 41 1.59 -19.19 -2.17
C PRO A 41 2.93 -19.64 -2.78
N ALA A 42 3.18 -19.26 -4.03
CA ALA A 42 4.46 -19.53 -4.69
C ALA A 42 5.61 -18.73 -4.04
N SER A 43 6.85 -19.09 -4.35
CA SER A 43 8.03 -18.31 -3.96
C SER A 43 8.04 -16.95 -4.64
N LEU A 44 8.39 -15.90 -3.92
CA LEU A 44 8.61 -14.56 -4.49
C LEU A 44 9.87 -14.51 -5.35
N HIS A 45 10.84 -15.39 -5.09
CA HIS A 45 12.10 -15.47 -5.87
C HIS A 45 11.87 -15.74 -7.37
N ALA A 46 10.78 -16.39 -7.72
CA ALA A 46 10.39 -16.66 -9.11
C ALA A 46 9.60 -15.51 -9.77
N VAL A 47 9.33 -14.41 -9.05
CA VAL A 47 8.48 -13.32 -9.52
C VAL A 47 9.32 -12.13 -9.94
N ALA A 48 9.23 -11.75 -11.21
CA ALA A 48 9.85 -10.53 -11.69
C ALA A 48 9.17 -9.28 -11.11
N MET A 49 9.96 -8.23 -10.89
CA MET A 49 9.42 -6.90 -10.59
C MET A 49 8.53 -6.43 -11.74
N PRO A 50 7.33 -5.88 -11.47
CA PRO A 50 6.48 -5.33 -12.52
C PRO A 50 7.26 -4.38 -13.42
N PRO A 51 7.22 -4.56 -14.76
CA PRO A 51 7.95 -3.71 -15.69
C PRO A 51 7.34 -2.30 -15.73
N VAL A 52 8.18 -1.32 -15.98
CA VAL A 52 7.79 0.09 -16.16
C VAL A 52 8.14 0.48 -17.60
N PRO A 53 7.20 0.33 -18.54
CA PRO A 53 7.48 0.58 -19.95
C PRO A 53 7.96 2.02 -20.19
N GLY A 54 9.04 2.18 -20.98
CA GLY A 54 9.62 3.49 -21.29
C GLY A 54 10.53 4.08 -20.22
N LEU A 55 10.66 3.46 -19.05
CA LEU A 55 11.57 3.98 -18.01
C LEU A 55 13.05 3.69 -18.34
N VAL A 56 13.39 2.42 -18.56
CA VAL A 56 14.78 1.95 -18.82
C VAL A 56 14.90 1.17 -20.12
N ASP A 57 13.81 1.02 -20.84
CA ASP A 57 13.65 0.22 -22.06
C ASP A 57 12.94 1.03 -23.16
N GLY A 58 12.87 0.46 -24.36
CA GLY A 58 12.29 1.13 -25.54
C GLY A 58 13.30 2.01 -26.27
N ASP A 59 12.84 2.63 -27.36
CA ASP A 59 13.69 3.43 -28.27
C ASP A 59 14.16 4.75 -27.64
N ASN A 60 13.37 5.32 -26.76
CA ASN A 60 13.63 6.59 -26.09
C ASN A 60 13.42 6.51 -24.56
N PRO A 61 14.24 5.77 -23.81
CA PRO A 61 14.06 5.59 -22.38
C PRO A 61 14.25 6.92 -21.63
N ILE A 62 13.54 7.07 -20.52
CA ILE A 62 13.73 8.22 -19.63
C ILE A 62 15.07 8.10 -18.91
N VAL A 63 15.43 6.90 -18.46
CA VAL A 63 16.67 6.59 -17.75
C VAL A 63 17.63 5.91 -18.71
N ILE A 64 18.73 6.55 -19.04
CA ILE A 64 19.79 6.06 -19.93
C ILE A 64 20.92 5.32 -19.19
N ASN A 65 21.01 5.52 -17.87
CA ASN A 65 21.95 4.82 -17.01
C ASN A 65 21.27 4.38 -15.71
N LYS A 66 20.80 3.14 -15.69
CA LYS A 66 20.08 2.54 -14.56
C LYS A 66 20.94 2.49 -13.28
N THR A 67 22.23 2.23 -13.40
CA THR A 67 23.15 2.18 -12.24
C THR A 67 23.26 3.55 -11.57
N ALA A 68 23.46 4.60 -12.35
CA ALA A 68 23.50 5.97 -11.81
C ALA A 68 22.15 6.39 -11.20
N ALA A 69 21.02 5.96 -11.80
CA ALA A 69 19.71 6.23 -11.23
C ALA A 69 19.49 5.52 -9.89
N ILE A 70 19.94 4.28 -9.74
CA ILE A 70 19.90 3.55 -8.46
C ILE A 70 20.82 4.21 -7.41
N GLN A 71 22.01 4.64 -7.80
CA GLN A 71 22.94 5.36 -6.93
C GLN A 71 22.33 6.68 -6.43
N LEU A 72 21.71 7.44 -7.35
CA LEU A 72 20.96 8.65 -7.02
C LEU A 72 19.82 8.34 -6.03
N GLY A 73 19.02 7.31 -6.32
CA GLY A 73 17.90 6.91 -5.47
C GLY A 73 18.33 6.51 -4.07
N LYS A 74 19.42 5.73 -3.94
CA LYS A 74 19.96 5.38 -2.62
C LYS A 74 20.51 6.59 -1.89
N ALA A 75 21.19 7.47 -2.58
CA ALA A 75 21.70 8.72 -1.99
C ALA A 75 20.54 9.56 -1.45
N LEU A 76 19.49 9.81 -2.26
CA LEU A 76 18.29 10.55 -1.83
C LEU A 76 17.56 9.89 -0.66
N PHE A 77 17.48 8.56 -0.62
CA PHE A 77 16.81 7.83 0.45
C PHE A 77 17.49 8.01 1.82
N TRP A 78 18.81 8.11 1.84
CA TRP A 78 19.60 8.15 3.06
C TRP A 78 20.10 9.54 3.43
N ASP A 79 20.06 10.53 2.53
CA ASP A 79 20.61 11.87 2.80
C ASP A 79 19.69 12.69 3.70
N VAL A 80 20.21 13.08 4.85
CA VAL A 80 19.53 13.95 5.82
C VAL A 80 19.25 15.35 5.28
N ALA A 81 19.95 15.76 4.21
CA ALA A 81 19.72 17.04 3.56
C ALA A 81 18.41 17.07 2.73
N VAL A 82 17.79 15.92 2.46
CA VAL A 82 16.47 15.86 1.79
C VAL A 82 15.38 16.50 2.65
N GLY A 83 15.36 16.24 3.93
CA GLY A 83 14.43 16.88 4.86
C GLY A 83 14.84 18.31 5.26
N SER A 84 13.91 19.05 5.84
CA SER A 84 14.14 20.43 6.26
C SER A 84 15.02 20.55 7.50
N ASP A 85 14.95 19.58 8.41
CA ASP A 85 15.66 19.61 9.70
C ASP A 85 16.46 18.32 10.00
N GLY A 86 17.02 17.72 8.95
CA GLY A 86 17.86 16.55 9.07
C GLY A 86 17.13 15.22 8.99
N MET A 87 15.93 15.18 8.40
CA MET A 87 15.17 13.94 8.15
C MET A 87 15.45 13.38 6.76
N ALA A 88 15.81 12.11 6.69
CA ALA A 88 15.85 11.31 5.46
C ALA A 88 14.69 10.32 5.42
N CYS A 89 14.40 9.73 4.26
CA CYS A 89 13.45 8.60 4.18
C CYS A 89 13.85 7.48 5.16
N ALA A 90 15.16 7.18 5.20
CA ALA A 90 15.74 6.21 6.12
C ALA A 90 15.58 6.56 7.61
N SER A 91 15.24 7.79 7.98
CA SER A 91 14.96 8.15 9.37
C SER A 91 13.75 7.41 9.94
N CYS A 92 12.80 7.00 9.06
CA CYS A 92 11.61 6.21 9.43
C CYS A 92 11.64 4.80 8.84
N HIS A 93 12.41 4.56 7.76
CA HIS A 93 12.47 3.28 7.05
C HIS A 93 13.81 2.55 7.24
N PHE A 94 14.41 2.58 8.43
CA PHE A 94 15.77 2.10 8.67
C PHE A 94 15.87 0.63 9.12
N HIS A 95 14.78 0.05 9.68
CA HIS A 95 14.79 -1.31 10.23
C HIS A 95 13.83 -2.23 9.48
N ALA A 96 14.35 -3.15 8.71
CA ALA A 96 13.54 -3.96 7.78
C ALA A 96 12.60 -3.08 6.92
N GLY A 97 13.04 -1.87 6.59
CA GLY A 97 12.26 -0.88 5.83
C GLY A 97 11.17 -0.15 6.60
N ALA A 98 11.06 -0.35 7.92
CA ALA A 98 10.09 0.29 8.81
C ALA A 98 10.79 0.92 10.03
N ASP A 99 10.05 1.33 11.04
CA ASP A 99 10.55 1.93 12.29
C ASP A 99 10.23 1.03 13.49
N ARG A 100 11.21 0.75 14.33
CA ARG A 100 11.04 -0.02 15.57
C ARG A 100 11.26 0.77 16.85
N ARG A 101 11.42 2.08 16.76
CA ARG A 101 11.58 2.93 17.94
C ARG A 101 10.31 2.90 18.78
N ARG A 102 10.42 3.20 20.06
CA ARG A 102 9.30 3.18 21.00
C ARG A 102 9.04 4.52 21.67
N THR A 103 10.02 5.42 21.69
CA THR A 103 9.91 6.72 22.33
C THR A 103 9.52 7.77 21.33
N ASN A 104 8.58 8.64 21.70
CA ASN A 104 8.04 9.69 20.86
C ASN A 104 7.44 9.14 19.53
N GLN A 105 6.62 8.10 19.64
CA GLN A 105 5.96 7.46 18.52
C GLN A 105 4.44 7.57 18.56
N LEU A 106 3.87 8.29 19.54
CA LEU A 106 2.43 8.51 19.63
C LEU A 106 2.03 9.78 18.89
N ALA A 107 1.00 9.66 18.06
CA ALA A 107 0.21 10.77 17.53
C ALA A 107 -1.20 10.69 18.11
N THR A 108 -1.85 11.85 18.21
CA THR A 108 -3.27 11.89 18.59
C THR A 108 -4.11 11.32 17.46
N GLY A 109 -5.13 10.55 17.79
CA GLY A 109 -6.18 10.19 16.85
C GLY A 109 -6.99 11.41 16.40
N THR A 110 -7.89 11.19 15.48
CA THR A 110 -8.71 12.26 14.89
C THR A 110 -10.04 12.48 15.63
N PHE A 111 -10.42 11.58 16.51
CA PHE A 111 -11.76 11.57 17.13
C PHE A 111 -11.84 12.37 18.43
N HIS A 112 -10.82 12.30 19.28
CA HIS A 112 -10.82 13.02 20.53
C HIS A 112 -10.32 14.45 20.36
N HIS A 113 -11.27 15.37 20.11
CA HIS A 113 -11.03 16.80 20.02
C HIS A 113 -11.50 17.50 21.28
N THR A 114 -10.72 18.45 21.76
CA THR A 114 -11.15 19.47 22.74
C THR A 114 -11.29 20.81 22.04
N ALA A 115 -11.82 21.81 22.72
CA ALA A 115 -11.83 23.20 22.20
C ALA A 115 -10.45 23.74 21.86
N SER A 116 -9.39 23.13 22.40
CA SER A 116 -7.97 23.43 22.09
C SER A 116 -7.36 22.58 20.97
N GLY A 117 -8.10 21.64 20.38
CA GLY A 117 -7.64 20.74 19.29
C GLY A 117 -7.57 19.27 19.71
N GLN A 118 -6.80 18.48 18.93
CA GLN A 118 -6.58 17.05 19.20
C GLN A 118 -5.86 16.83 20.53
N LYS A 119 -6.18 15.74 21.21
CA LYS A 119 -5.65 15.43 22.54
C LYS A 119 -5.16 13.99 22.59
N PHE A 120 -3.97 13.79 23.14
CA PHE A 120 -3.48 12.46 23.50
C PHE A 120 -4.37 11.81 24.55
N GLN A 121 -4.58 10.52 24.39
CA GLN A 121 -5.21 9.67 25.39
C GLN A 121 -4.16 9.01 26.28
N ALA A 122 -4.60 8.57 27.46
CA ALA A 122 -3.76 7.70 28.26
C ALA A 122 -3.61 6.35 27.55
N THR A 123 -2.44 5.74 27.65
CA THR A 123 -2.23 4.35 27.25
C THR A 123 -2.81 3.38 28.28
N ALA A 124 -2.85 2.08 27.99
CA ALA A 124 -3.24 1.06 28.98
C ALA A 124 -2.36 1.06 30.24
N ALA A 125 -1.12 1.57 30.13
CA ALA A 125 -0.22 1.79 31.27
C ALA A 125 -0.52 3.08 32.08
N GLY A 126 -1.56 3.82 31.71
CA GLY A 126 -2.02 5.02 32.43
C GLY A 126 -1.35 6.34 32.06
N GLN A 127 -0.48 6.34 31.06
CA GLN A 127 0.24 7.52 30.56
C GLN A 127 0.19 7.58 29.02
N GLY A 128 0.44 8.76 28.46
CA GLY A 128 0.49 8.99 27.02
C GLY A 128 1.08 10.36 26.72
N GLY A 129 1.12 10.74 25.44
CA GLY A 129 1.58 12.04 25.00
C GLY A 129 2.98 12.06 24.37
N PRO A 130 3.51 13.26 24.06
CA PRO A 130 4.84 13.41 23.51
C PRO A 130 5.91 12.85 24.46
N ASN A 131 6.99 12.28 23.89
CA ASN A 131 8.11 11.64 24.60
C ASN A 131 7.73 10.39 25.40
N TYR A 132 6.50 9.89 25.27
CA TYR A 132 6.12 8.62 25.88
C TYR A 132 6.91 7.45 25.26
N THR A 133 7.35 6.51 26.10
CA THR A 133 8.00 5.27 25.66
C THR A 133 6.99 4.12 25.72
N LEU A 134 6.59 3.64 24.56
CA LEU A 134 5.65 2.53 24.40
C LEU A 134 6.16 1.25 25.08
N LYS A 135 5.23 0.56 25.74
CA LYS A 135 5.42 -0.72 26.42
C LYS A 135 4.56 -1.80 25.73
N ARG A 136 4.95 -3.05 25.87
CA ARG A 136 4.17 -4.16 25.34
C ARG A 136 2.73 -4.22 25.94
N SER A 137 2.58 -3.78 27.18
CA SER A 137 1.28 -3.71 27.86
C SER A 137 0.33 -2.64 27.31
N ASP A 138 0.82 -1.71 26.47
CA ASP A 138 -0.04 -0.72 25.82
C ASP A 138 -0.85 -1.33 24.67
N PHE A 139 -0.44 -2.48 24.16
CA PHE A 139 -1.04 -3.15 23.01
C PHE A 139 -1.92 -4.34 23.40
N PRO A 140 -3.02 -4.60 22.65
CA PRO A 140 -3.56 -3.73 21.61
C PRO A 140 -4.22 -2.47 22.20
N PHE A 141 -4.43 -1.43 21.37
CA PHE A 141 -5.09 -0.19 21.79
C PHE A 141 -6.60 -0.34 22.00
N TYR A 142 -7.13 -1.53 21.76
CA TYR A 142 -8.47 -1.94 22.11
C TYR A 142 -8.38 -3.26 22.92
N GLN A 143 -8.78 -3.23 24.18
CA GLN A 143 -8.65 -4.37 25.09
C GLN A 143 -9.99 -4.70 25.74
N LEU A 144 -10.35 -5.98 25.72
CA LEU A 144 -11.52 -6.55 26.37
C LEU A 144 -11.11 -7.43 27.55
N VAL A 145 -11.98 -7.63 28.52
CA VAL A 145 -11.77 -8.57 29.63
C VAL A 145 -11.58 -9.98 29.08
N ASP A 146 -12.44 -10.39 28.14
CA ASP A 146 -12.27 -11.60 27.36
C ASP A 146 -12.08 -11.21 25.90
N PRO A 147 -10.87 -11.34 25.32
CA PRO A 147 -10.60 -10.97 23.94
C PRO A 147 -11.31 -11.87 22.90
N LEU A 148 -11.87 -13.01 23.33
CA LEU A 148 -12.63 -13.91 22.46
C LEU A 148 -14.14 -13.62 22.46
N ASP A 149 -14.63 -12.81 23.39
CA ASP A 149 -16.02 -12.37 23.44
C ASP A 149 -16.13 -10.87 23.08
N LYS A 150 -16.62 -10.58 21.87
CA LYS A 150 -16.87 -9.22 21.40
C LYS A 150 -17.82 -8.38 22.29
N ASN A 151 -18.63 -9.04 23.12
CA ASN A 151 -19.57 -8.41 24.04
C ASN A 151 -18.99 -8.26 25.44
N SER A 152 -17.75 -8.70 25.66
CA SER A 152 -17.05 -8.56 26.94
C SER A 152 -16.86 -7.08 27.30
N THR A 153 -16.72 -6.81 28.60
CA THR A 153 -16.45 -5.46 29.09
C THR A 153 -15.15 -4.91 28.48
N MET A 154 -15.22 -3.70 27.94
CA MET A 154 -14.06 -2.98 27.44
C MET A 154 -13.19 -2.50 28.59
N LEU A 155 -11.94 -2.91 28.64
CA LEU A 155 -10.94 -2.49 29.62
C LEU A 155 -10.26 -1.19 29.20
N PHE A 156 -9.98 -1.06 27.88
CA PHE A 156 -9.21 0.05 27.34
C PHE A 156 -9.54 0.26 25.86
N ASN A 157 -9.62 1.52 25.47
CA ASN A 157 -9.75 1.92 24.06
C ASN A 157 -9.05 3.28 23.86
N SER A 158 -8.26 3.37 22.78
CA SER A 158 -7.62 4.61 22.36
C SER A 158 -7.69 4.75 20.84
N ASP A 159 -7.90 5.99 20.37
CA ASP A 159 -7.76 6.33 18.96
C ASP A 159 -6.37 6.93 18.63
N ASP A 160 -5.47 7.02 19.63
CA ASP A 160 -4.08 7.40 19.40
C ASP A 160 -3.41 6.44 18.41
N ILE A 161 -2.43 6.97 17.69
CA ILE A 161 -1.74 6.28 16.59
C ILE A 161 -0.29 6.08 16.98
N VAL A 162 0.26 4.91 16.65
CA VAL A 162 1.70 4.66 16.75
C VAL A 162 2.33 4.78 15.38
N SER A 163 3.26 5.72 15.25
CA SER A 163 4.00 5.97 14.02
C SER A 163 5.35 6.59 14.30
N SER A 164 6.05 7.07 13.25
CA SER A 164 7.37 7.68 13.37
C SER A 164 7.31 9.17 13.64
N ALA A 165 8.23 9.65 14.47
CA ALA A 165 8.51 11.07 14.62
C ALA A 165 9.19 11.60 13.35
N GLY A 166 8.62 12.68 12.79
CA GLY A 166 9.15 13.44 11.67
C GLY A 166 9.82 14.76 12.08
N VAL A 167 9.42 15.85 11.45
CA VAL A 167 10.00 17.21 11.67
C VAL A 167 9.31 17.97 12.80
N PHE A 168 9.94 19.03 13.26
CA PHE A 168 9.29 20.03 14.12
C PHE A 168 8.33 20.90 13.32
N ALA A 169 7.27 21.40 13.97
CA ALA A 169 6.36 22.37 13.35
C ALA A 169 7.10 23.68 13.03
N ARG A 170 7.31 23.93 11.74
CA ARG A 170 8.04 25.11 11.21
C ARG A 170 7.45 25.54 9.87
N VAL A 171 7.67 26.79 9.52
CA VAL A 171 7.30 27.39 8.21
C VAL A 171 8.56 27.69 7.45
N PHE A 172 8.62 27.30 6.19
CA PHE A 172 9.76 27.54 5.30
C PHE A 172 9.91 29.06 5.06
N SER A 173 11.13 29.56 5.22
CA SER A 173 11.44 30.99 5.12
C SER A 173 12.27 31.30 3.87
N ILE A 174 13.42 30.65 3.74
CA ILE A 174 14.35 30.88 2.65
C ILE A 174 15.27 29.66 2.45
N LEU A 175 15.89 29.57 1.28
CA LEU A 175 16.98 28.63 1.02
C LEU A 175 18.25 29.10 1.72
N ASN A 176 18.82 28.25 2.54
CA ASN A 176 20.14 28.46 3.13
C ASN A 176 21.24 28.38 2.07
N ALA A 177 22.42 28.88 2.44
CA ALA A 177 23.59 28.73 1.62
C ALA A 177 23.83 27.26 1.22
N PRO A 178 24.37 26.96 0.03
CA PRO A 178 24.50 25.61 -0.52
C PRO A 178 25.16 24.59 0.42
N ASN A 179 25.96 25.03 1.39
CA ASN A 179 26.67 24.14 2.32
C ASN A 179 25.87 23.77 3.58
N ASN A 180 24.71 24.39 3.83
CA ASN A 180 23.88 24.02 4.98
C ASN A 180 22.91 22.89 4.61
N PRO A 181 22.93 21.73 5.30
CA PRO A 181 22.00 20.64 5.05
C PRO A 181 20.56 20.94 5.51
N LEU A 182 20.38 21.94 6.38
CA LEU A 182 19.09 22.32 6.94
C LEU A 182 18.46 23.46 6.16
N ASP A 183 17.13 23.46 6.04
CA ASP A 183 16.39 24.60 5.51
C ASP A 183 16.27 25.69 6.58
N GLU A 184 16.18 26.94 6.15
CA GLU A 184 15.85 28.03 7.04
C GLU A 184 14.32 28.10 7.23
N CYS A 185 13.89 27.83 8.46
CA CYS A 185 12.47 27.73 8.77
C CYS A 185 12.18 28.45 10.10
N THR A 186 11.13 29.23 10.11
CA THR A 186 10.63 29.89 11.32
C THR A 186 9.83 28.90 12.16
N LEU A 187 10.08 28.89 13.48
CA LEU A 187 9.38 28.03 14.41
C LEU A 187 7.88 28.41 14.45
N ALA A 188 7.01 27.43 14.24
CA ALA A 188 5.56 27.56 14.45
C ALA A 188 5.20 26.92 15.80
N LYS A 189 4.25 27.52 16.54
CA LYS A 189 3.76 26.95 17.79
C LYS A 189 2.94 25.71 17.49
N ASP A 190 3.37 24.56 18.03
CA ASP A 190 2.59 23.33 17.96
C ASP A 190 1.65 23.21 19.17
N LYS A 191 0.37 22.95 18.91
CA LYS A 191 -0.65 22.81 19.96
C LYS A 191 -0.75 21.38 20.50
N VAL A 192 -0.18 20.41 19.80
CA VAL A 192 -0.25 18.96 20.09
C VAL A 192 1.13 18.45 20.50
N PHE A 193 2.13 18.66 19.67
CA PHE A 193 3.48 18.12 19.86
C PHE A 193 4.39 19.11 20.59
N HIS A 194 4.12 19.28 21.87
CA HIS A 194 4.95 20.12 22.76
C HIS A 194 5.05 19.54 24.17
N VAL A 195 6.14 19.86 24.87
CA VAL A 195 6.38 19.56 26.28
C VAL A 195 6.77 20.85 26.99
N ASN A 196 6.03 21.26 28.00
CA ASN A 196 6.23 22.51 28.73
C ASN A 196 6.39 23.75 27.82
N GLY A 197 5.59 23.80 26.75
CA GLY A 197 5.60 24.91 25.77
C GLY A 197 6.70 24.84 24.71
N ASN A 198 7.60 23.87 24.79
CA ASN A 198 8.64 23.63 23.78
C ASN A 198 8.15 22.58 22.76
N ASN A 199 8.24 22.90 21.47
CA ASN A 199 7.89 21.92 20.44
C ASN A 199 8.77 20.68 20.52
N VAL A 200 8.16 19.53 20.31
CA VAL A 200 8.83 18.26 20.01
C VAL A 200 8.55 17.87 18.56
N ARG A 201 9.18 16.81 18.05
CA ARG A 201 8.92 16.31 16.71
C ARG A 201 7.48 15.83 16.58
N GLN A 202 6.83 16.20 15.50
CA GLN A 202 5.49 15.73 15.14
C GLN A 202 5.56 14.24 14.79
N VAL A 203 4.50 13.50 15.12
CA VAL A 203 4.38 12.09 14.78
C VAL A 203 3.32 11.91 13.69
N GLN A 204 3.59 10.99 12.76
CA GLN A 204 2.75 10.75 11.61
C GLN A 204 1.39 10.18 12.00
N GLN A 205 0.38 10.45 11.15
CA GLN A 205 -1.01 10.02 11.38
C GLN A 205 -1.30 8.58 10.95
N ARG A 206 -0.33 7.87 10.43
CA ARG A 206 -0.42 6.44 10.08
C ARG A 206 0.91 5.75 10.30
N ASN A 207 0.86 4.49 10.70
CA ASN A 207 2.03 3.65 10.92
C ASN A 207 2.90 3.56 9.65
N VAL A 208 4.21 3.50 9.84
CA VAL A 208 5.19 3.45 8.74
C VAL A 208 5.25 2.04 8.14
N PRO A 209 4.80 1.83 6.90
CA PRO A 209 4.89 0.53 6.26
C PRO A 209 6.31 0.24 5.80
N SER A 210 6.68 -1.05 5.69
CA SER A 210 7.98 -1.42 5.14
C SER A 210 8.11 -1.03 3.68
N VAL A 211 9.28 -0.50 3.29
CA VAL A 211 9.67 -0.25 1.89
C VAL A 211 10.20 -1.50 1.20
N ILE A 212 10.56 -2.56 1.96
CA ILE A 212 11.00 -3.84 1.38
C ILE A 212 9.80 -4.52 0.71
N ASN A 213 9.99 -4.97 -0.51
CA ASN A 213 8.95 -5.55 -1.39
C ASN A 213 7.82 -4.56 -1.79
N ALA A 214 7.94 -3.27 -1.48
CA ALA A 214 6.90 -2.29 -1.84
C ALA A 214 6.75 -2.09 -3.35
N GLY A 215 7.78 -2.43 -4.15
CA GLY A 215 7.73 -2.42 -5.61
C GLY A 215 6.76 -3.42 -6.24
N PHE A 216 6.32 -4.42 -5.48
CA PHE A 216 5.32 -5.38 -5.93
C PHE A 216 3.87 -4.91 -5.75
N ASN A 217 3.63 -3.80 -5.06
CA ASN A 217 2.28 -3.27 -4.87
C ASN A 217 1.77 -2.56 -6.12
N PHE A 218 0.46 -2.68 -6.39
CA PHE A 218 -0.18 -1.93 -7.47
C PHE A 218 -0.29 -0.43 -7.15
N ARG A 219 -0.75 -0.09 -5.93
CA ARG A 219 -0.76 1.27 -5.37
C ARG A 219 -0.04 1.29 -4.04
N ASN A 220 0.54 2.41 -3.66
CA ASN A 220 1.22 2.58 -2.38
C ASN A 220 0.48 3.57 -1.45
N PHE A 221 1.02 3.83 -0.25
CA PHE A 221 0.34 4.29 0.95
C PHE A 221 -0.76 3.34 1.44
N TRP A 222 -1.24 3.53 2.66
CA TRP A 222 -2.29 2.71 3.26
C TRP A 222 -3.65 2.85 2.58
N ASP A 223 -3.94 4.02 2.03
CA ASP A 223 -5.17 4.37 1.33
C ASP A 223 -5.07 4.27 -0.20
N GLY A 224 -3.93 3.85 -0.72
CA GLY A 224 -3.73 3.70 -2.17
C GLY A 224 -3.62 5.00 -2.97
N ARG A 225 -3.48 6.16 -2.30
CA ARG A 225 -3.41 7.46 -3.01
C ARG A 225 -2.15 7.64 -3.87
N ALA A 226 -1.06 6.91 -3.58
CA ALA A 226 0.08 6.83 -4.49
C ALA A 226 -0.32 5.97 -5.69
N ASN A 227 -0.70 6.66 -6.76
CA ASN A 227 -1.28 6.07 -7.97
C ASN A 227 -0.29 5.13 -8.67
N ASN A 228 -0.81 4.12 -9.37
CA ASN A 228 -0.01 3.24 -10.22
C ASN A 228 0.68 4.02 -11.35
N ILE A 229 0.04 5.09 -11.81
CA ILE A 229 0.57 5.99 -12.82
C ILE A 229 1.32 7.15 -12.16
N PHE A 230 2.55 7.37 -12.57
CA PHE A 230 3.32 8.54 -12.14
C PHE A 230 3.27 9.63 -13.20
N ASN A 231 2.88 10.84 -12.79
CA ASN A 231 2.75 12.01 -13.66
C ASN A 231 3.99 12.93 -13.66
N GLY A 232 5.08 12.52 -13.00
CA GLY A 232 6.33 13.27 -12.88
C GLY A 232 6.37 14.35 -11.78
N VAL A 233 5.24 14.65 -11.12
CA VAL A 233 5.13 15.77 -10.17
C VAL A 233 4.51 15.37 -8.83
N THR A 234 3.37 14.68 -8.85
CA THR A 234 2.57 14.39 -7.65
C THR A 234 2.26 12.89 -7.48
N ALA A 235 1.71 12.54 -6.33
CA ALA A 235 1.30 11.16 -6.03
C ALA A 235 0.03 10.72 -6.76
N TYR A 236 -0.68 11.61 -7.43
CA TYR A 236 -2.07 11.41 -7.82
C TYR A 236 -2.26 10.96 -9.28
N GLY A 237 -1.18 10.76 -10.05
CA GLY A 237 -1.26 10.30 -11.44
C GLY A 237 -2.05 11.26 -12.32
N ASP A 238 -2.87 10.74 -13.21
CA ASP A 238 -3.69 11.52 -14.14
C ASP A 238 -4.80 12.36 -13.48
N ARG A 239 -5.02 12.18 -12.17
CA ARG A 239 -5.97 12.98 -11.38
C ARG A 239 -5.54 14.45 -11.24
N ASP A 240 -4.23 14.69 -11.31
CA ASP A 240 -3.63 16.02 -11.33
C ASP A 240 -3.46 16.47 -12.78
N THR A 241 -4.47 17.15 -13.30
CA THR A 241 -4.50 17.61 -14.70
C THR A 241 -3.51 18.74 -14.99
N ASP A 242 -2.98 19.41 -13.96
CA ASP A 242 -1.98 20.46 -14.08
C ASP A 242 -0.54 19.92 -14.03
N ALA A 243 -0.38 18.66 -13.64
CA ALA A 243 0.93 18.02 -13.61
C ALA A 243 1.51 17.87 -15.01
N GLY A 244 2.82 18.02 -15.12
CA GLY A 244 3.53 17.79 -16.37
C GLY A 244 5.01 18.06 -16.23
N ILE A 245 5.76 17.47 -17.12
CA ILE A 245 7.21 17.59 -17.22
C ILE A 245 7.60 18.42 -18.45
N TRP A 246 8.76 19.01 -18.39
CA TRP A 246 9.33 19.79 -19.50
C TRP A 246 10.27 18.93 -20.33
N GLU A 247 10.04 18.84 -21.61
CA GLU A 247 10.88 18.08 -22.55
C GLU A 247 11.39 18.99 -23.66
N LEU A 248 12.68 18.83 -23.98
CA LEU A 248 13.36 19.49 -25.08
C LEU A 248 13.29 18.57 -26.31
N SER A 249 12.65 19.01 -27.39
CA SER A 249 12.62 18.27 -28.64
C SER A 249 13.98 18.31 -29.36
N ASP A 250 14.14 17.47 -30.37
CA ASP A 250 15.35 17.45 -31.23
C ASP A 250 15.52 18.78 -31.99
N GLU A 251 14.43 19.51 -32.26
CA GLU A 251 14.44 20.82 -32.87
C GLU A 251 14.76 21.95 -31.88
N GLY A 252 15.00 21.63 -30.63
CA GLY A 252 15.31 22.58 -29.57
C GLY A 252 14.10 23.30 -28.95
N LEU A 253 12.87 22.83 -29.22
CA LEU A 253 11.66 23.38 -28.62
C LEU A 253 11.41 22.77 -27.24
N LEU A 254 11.28 23.62 -26.21
CA LEU A 254 10.98 23.24 -24.85
C LEU A 254 9.46 23.27 -24.61
N THR A 255 8.86 22.11 -24.37
CA THR A 255 7.40 21.96 -24.17
C THR A 255 7.08 21.27 -22.87
N LYS A 256 5.96 21.66 -22.24
CA LYS A 256 5.41 20.94 -21.08
C LYS A 256 4.33 19.97 -21.56
N HIS A 257 4.42 18.71 -21.11
CA HIS A 257 3.42 17.69 -21.39
C HIS A 257 3.18 16.79 -20.18
N ALA A 258 2.03 16.12 -20.15
CA ALA A 258 1.71 15.15 -19.12
C ALA A 258 2.61 13.91 -19.27
N LEU A 259 3.21 13.46 -18.17
CA LEU A 259 3.86 12.17 -18.09
C LEU A 259 2.85 11.13 -17.63
N HIS A 260 2.81 9.98 -18.31
CA HIS A 260 1.97 8.86 -17.95
C HIS A 260 2.83 7.60 -17.89
N LEU A 261 3.37 7.29 -16.70
CA LEU A 261 4.27 6.16 -16.50
C LEU A 261 3.62 5.11 -15.61
N GLU A 262 3.18 4.02 -16.23
CA GLU A 262 2.53 2.90 -15.53
C GLU A 262 3.48 2.15 -14.59
N ASN A 263 2.93 1.42 -13.62
CA ASN A 263 3.65 0.61 -12.64
C ASN A 263 4.67 1.42 -11.82
N SER A 264 4.35 2.70 -11.60
CA SER A 264 5.24 3.67 -10.95
C SER A 264 4.70 4.22 -9.62
N SER A 265 3.93 3.39 -8.89
CA SER A 265 3.38 3.79 -7.60
C SER A 265 4.43 4.11 -6.53
N LEU A 266 5.66 3.59 -6.65
CA LEU A 266 6.78 3.99 -5.79
C LEU A 266 7.27 5.40 -6.09
N ALA A 267 7.34 5.80 -7.37
CA ALA A 267 7.69 7.18 -7.74
C ALA A 267 6.59 8.15 -7.28
N SER A 268 5.32 7.78 -7.49
CA SER A 268 4.16 8.53 -6.99
C SER A 268 4.22 8.71 -5.46
N GLN A 269 4.57 7.66 -4.72
CA GLN A 269 4.75 7.74 -3.27
C GLN A 269 5.91 8.64 -2.87
N ALA A 270 7.05 8.50 -3.56
CA ALA A 270 8.31 9.15 -3.15
C ALA A 270 8.23 10.68 -3.16
N VAL A 271 7.40 11.27 -4.03
CA VAL A 271 7.29 12.74 -4.14
C VAL A 271 6.40 13.38 -3.07
N ALA A 272 5.70 12.63 -2.24
CA ALA A 272 4.81 13.20 -1.21
C ALA A 272 5.56 13.55 0.10
N PRO A 273 6.36 12.67 0.74
CA PRO A 273 6.99 12.93 2.03
C PRO A 273 7.90 14.16 2.06
N PRO A 274 8.69 14.47 1.02
CA PRO A 274 9.56 15.65 1.02
C PRO A 274 8.85 16.98 1.15
N LEU A 275 7.54 17.04 0.89
CA LEU A 275 6.72 18.24 1.02
C LEU A 275 5.77 18.17 2.24
N ASN A 276 5.71 17.04 2.93
CA ASN A 276 4.81 16.86 4.06
C ASN A 276 5.37 17.53 5.31
N SER A 277 4.59 18.44 5.89
CA SER A 277 5.01 19.29 7.02
C SER A 277 5.07 18.60 8.38
N SER A 278 4.65 17.35 8.47
CA SER A 278 4.83 16.52 9.67
C SER A 278 5.88 15.41 9.46
N GLU A 279 6.22 15.08 8.21
CA GLU A 279 7.21 14.05 7.89
C GLU A 279 8.62 14.59 7.70
N MET A 280 8.85 15.37 6.66
CA MET A 280 10.20 15.74 6.22
C MET A 280 10.38 17.23 5.93
N SER A 281 9.31 18.05 5.96
CA SER A 281 9.35 19.42 5.43
C SER A 281 8.90 20.47 6.45
N CYS A 282 9.44 21.68 6.33
CA CYS A 282 8.74 22.86 6.81
C CYS A 282 7.52 23.13 5.92
N GLN A 283 6.44 23.71 6.48
CA GLN A 283 5.24 24.10 5.71
C GLN A 283 5.64 25.01 4.55
N HIS A 284 4.98 24.81 3.40
CA HIS A 284 5.15 25.60 2.17
C HIS A 284 6.49 25.44 1.45
N ARG A 285 7.34 24.47 1.80
CA ARG A 285 8.50 24.13 0.98
C ARG A 285 8.03 23.50 -0.34
N THR A 286 8.70 23.82 -1.45
CA THR A 286 8.40 23.31 -2.79
C THR A 286 9.50 22.38 -3.30
N PHE A 287 9.23 21.61 -4.36
CA PHE A 287 10.27 20.83 -5.05
C PHE A 287 11.33 21.73 -5.71
N LEU A 288 10.97 22.93 -6.16
CA LEU A 288 11.97 23.90 -6.65
C LEU A 288 12.95 24.31 -5.55
N ALA A 289 12.47 24.58 -4.34
CA ALA A 289 13.32 24.87 -3.20
C ALA A 289 14.23 23.67 -2.85
N LEU A 290 13.69 22.44 -2.91
CA LEU A 290 14.48 21.24 -2.68
C LEU A 290 15.52 21.01 -3.78
N ALA A 291 15.20 21.25 -5.04
CA ALA A 291 16.13 21.19 -6.18
C ALA A 291 17.28 22.17 -6.01
N ALA A 292 16.97 23.44 -5.77
CA ALA A 292 17.98 24.49 -5.57
C ALA A 292 18.94 24.16 -4.42
N LYS A 293 18.43 23.49 -3.36
CA LYS A 293 19.25 23.03 -2.23
C LYS A 293 20.14 21.85 -2.59
N LEU A 294 19.62 20.84 -3.28
CA LEU A 294 20.30 19.55 -3.47
C LEU A 294 21.23 19.55 -4.70
N LEU A 295 20.83 20.13 -5.83
CA LEU A 295 21.55 20.01 -7.09
C LEU A 295 23.06 20.35 -7.01
N PRO A 296 23.49 21.43 -6.33
CA PRO A 296 24.90 21.77 -6.23
C PRO A 296 25.68 20.95 -5.19
N ARG A 297 24.99 20.13 -4.38
CA ARG A 297 25.60 19.44 -3.24
C ARG A 297 26.22 18.11 -3.62
N ALA A 298 27.26 17.72 -2.89
CA ALA A 298 27.69 16.33 -2.80
C ALA A 298 26.64 15.53 -2.00
N PRO A 299 26.13 14.41 -2.54
CA PRO A 299 25.20 13.58 -1.80
C PRO A 299 25.80 13.02 -0.51
N LEU A 300 24.97 12.88 0.53
CA LEU A 300 25.37 12.35 1.83
C LEU A 300 26.53 13.11 2.49
N ALA A 301 26.71 14.39 2.18
CA ALA A 301 27.79 15.20 2.72
C ALA A 301 27.81 15.17 4.25
N GLY A 302 28.91 14.72 4.85
CA GLY A 302 29.03 14.53 6.30
C GLY A 302 28.55 13.18 6.83
N GLN A 303 27.80 12.37 6.07
CA GLN A 303 27.37 11.02 6.43
C GLN A 303 28.40 9.97 6.00
N ALA A 304 28.68 9.00 6.88
CA ALA A 304 29.59 7.92 6.58
C ALA A 304 29.02 6.92 5.58
N ILE A 305 29.84 6.48 4.63
CA ILE A 305 29.51 5.44 3.66
C ILE A 305 30.43 4.25 3.90
N HIS A 306 29.85 3.06 4.03
CA HIS A 306 30.65 1.85 4.24
C HIS A 306 31.45 1.51 2.98
N PRO A 307 32.72 1.10 3.10
CA PRO A 307 33.58 0.81 1.94
C PRO A 307 33.07 -0.38 1.08
N THR A 308 32.23 -1.24 1.65
CA THR A 308 31.59 -2.37 0.93
C THR A 308 30.10 -2.13 0.64
N ASP A 309 29.65 -0.87 0.64
CA ASP A 309 28.27 -0.57 0.24
C ASP A 309 28.01 -1.02 -1.19
N SER A 310 27.01 -1.87 -1.39
CA SER A 310 26.75 -2.53 -2.67
C SER A 310 26.34 -1.59 -3.82
N VAL A 311 25.99 -0.33 -3.51
CA VAL A 311 25.51 0.66 -4.49
C VAL A 311 26.45 1.87 -4.56
N LEU A 312 26.90 2.38 -3.43
CA LEU A 312 27.57 3.68 -3.33
C LEU A 312 29.09 3.59 -3.13
N ALA A 313 29.65 2.39 -2.84
CA ALA A 313 31.07 2.25 -2.54
C ALA A 313 32.01 2.83 -3.62
N ALA A 314 31.64 2.65 -4.90
CA ALA A 314 32.43 3.13 -6.05
C ALA A 314 32.46 4.67 -6.16
N LEU A 315 31.51 5.37 -5.56
CA LEU A 315 31.41 6.83 -5.55
C LEU A 315 31.79 7.44 -4.19
N ARG A 316 32.19 6.60 -3.23
CA ARG A 316 32.53 7.04 -1.88
C ARG A 316 33.71 7.99 -1.90
N HIS A 317 33.57 9.18 -1.32
CA HIS A 317 34.68 10.14 -1.17
C HIS A 317 35.82 9.56 -0.32
N ALA A 318 37.06 9.94 -0.60
CA ALA A 318 38.26 9.43 0.07
C ALA A 318 38.24 9.62 1.61
N SER A 319 37.58 10.67 2.12
CA SER A 319 37.37 10.88 3.55
C SER A 319 36.45 9.85 4.21
N GLY A 320 35.74 9.04 3.44
CA GLY A 320 34.73 8.11 3.92
C GLY A 320 33.37 8.72 4.17
N LYS A 321 33.18 10.02 3.96
CA LYS A 321 31.94 10.74 4.15
C LYS A 321 31.52 11.42 2.86
N GLY A 322 30.27 11.21 2.44
CA GLY A 322 29.73 11.73 1.19
C GLY A 322 30.21 11.00 -0.06
N LEU A 323 29.67 11.38 -1.20
CA LEU A 323 30.05 10.90 -2.52
C LEU A 323 30.95 11.90 -3.22
N ASP A 324 31.88 11.42 -4.06
CA ASP A 324 32.77 12.22 -4.91
C ASP A 324 32.04 12.61 -6.22
N THR A 325 30.89 13.23 -6.08
CA THR A 325 30.06 13.73 -7.16
C THR A 325 29.04 14.73 -6.60
N THR A 326 28.17 15.29 -7.48
CA THR A 326 27.04 16.13 -7.06
C THR A 326 25.71 15.48 -7.46
N TYR A 327 24.60 15.92 -6.85
CA TYR A 327 23.26 15.49 -7.27
C TYR A 327 23.00 15.84 -8.73
N LYS A 328 23.41 17.03 -9.18
CA LYS A 328 23.31 17.41 -10.59
C LYS A 328 24.01 16.41 -11.50
N ASN A 329 25.25 16.04 -11.19
CA ASN A 329 26.02 15.09 -12.01
C ASN A 329 25.36 13.69 -12.03
N LEU A 330 24.84 13.20 -10.91
CA LEU A 330 24.11 11.93 -10.88
C LEU A 330 22.87 11.97 -11.75
N ILE A 331 22.09 13.06 -11.70
CA ILE A 331 20.89 13.22 -12.53
C ILE A 331 21.26 13.25 -14.01
N THR A 332 22.22 14.10 -14.40
CA THR A 332 22.61 14.23 -15.82
C THR A 332 23.28 12.98 -16.39
N THR A 333 23.87 12.14 -15.53
CA THR A 333 24.40 10.82 -15.91
C THR A 333 23.27 9.78 -16.05
N ALA A 334 22.25 9.86 -15.20
CA ALA A 334 21.18 8.85 -15.13
C ALA A 334 20.10 9.05 -16.19
N PHE A 335 19.70 10.29 -16.46
CA PHE A 335 18.51 10.63 -17.24
C PHE A 335 18.86 11.22 -18.61
N ALA A 336 17.96 11.01 -19.57
CA ALA A 336 18.11 11.48 -20.93
C ALA A 336 18.19 13.04 -21.01
N PRO A 337 19.08 13.59 -21.86
CA PRO A 337 19.32 15.04 -21.93
C PRO A 337 18.10 15.88 -22.26
N ARG A 338 17.13 15.32 -22.98
CA ARG A 338 15.88 16.01 -23.31
C ARG A 338 15.09 16.50 -22.10
N TYR A 339 15.36 15.98 -20.90
CA TYR A 339 14.66 16.36 -19.66
C TYR A 339 15.42 17.37 -18.79
N TRP A 340 16.68 17.72 -19.13
CA TRP A 340 17.50 18.61 -18.29
C TRP A 340 18.43 19.56 -19.06
N ALA A 341 18.58 19.40 -20.37
CA ALA A 341 19.66 20.09 -21.12
C ALA A 341 19.23 21.41 -21.75
N ALA A 342 17.98 21.84 -21.58
CA ALA A 342 17.54 23.12 -22.12
C ALA A 342 18.35 24.29 -21.54
N LYS A 343 18.73 25.22 -22.40
CA LYS A 343 19.46 26.44 -22.04
C LYS A 343 18.53 27.57 -21.58
N GLU A 344 17.28 27.53 -22.05
CA GLU A 344 16.27 28.54 -21.74
C GLU A 344 15.49 28.09 -20.48
N GLY A 345 15.01 29.10 -19.73
CA GLY A 345 14.14 28.84 -18.57
C GLY A 345 12.73 28.41 -19.01
N VAL A 346 12.06 27.64 -18.18
CA VAL A 346 10.71 27.11 -18.41
C VAL A 346 9.61 28.13 -18.10
N ASP A 347 9.93 29.21 -17.41
CA ASP A 347 9.00 30.22 -16.97
C ASP A 347 9.59 31.66 -17.06
N ARG A 348 8.78 32.65 -16.70
CA ARG A 348 9.21 34.05 -16.67
C ARG A 348 10.31 34.34 -15.64
N LEU A 349 10.46 33.48 -14.65
CA LEU A 349 11.50 33.58 -13.60
C LEU A 349 12.80 32.90 -14.00
N GLN A 350 12.87 32.37 -15.22
CA GLN A 350 14.03 31.65 -15.78
C GLN A 350 14.40 30.41 -14.95
N THR A 351 13.38 29.74 -14.39
CA THR A 351 13.58 28.43 -13.74
C THR A 351 14.19 27.46 -14.74
N GLY A 352 15.29 26.81 -14.40
CA GLY A 352 15.94 25.84 -15.28
C GLY A 352 15.09 24.57 -15.46
N GLN A 353 15.20 23.93 -16.61
CA GLN A 353 14.50 22.67 -16.89
C GLN A 353 14.84 21.59 -15.87
N LEU A 354 16.10 21.51 -15.44
CA LEU A 354 16.58 20.55 -14.45
C LEU A 354 15.86 20.71 -13.11
N GLU A 355 15.70 21.95 -12.65
CA GLU A 355 15.00 22.29 -11.41
C GLU A 355 13.48 22.04 -11.55
N ALA A 356 12.91 22.39 -12.68
CA ALA A 356 11.48 22.21 -12.94
C ALA A 356 11.07 20.74 -12.98
N ASN A 357 11.93 19.87 -13.50
CA ASN A 357 11.73 18.42 -13.57
C ASN A 357 12.26 17.65 -12.34
N PHE A 358 12.72 18.33 -11.30
CA PHE A 358 13.41 17.68 -10.18
C PHE A 358 12.52 16.63 -9.47
N ALA A 359 11.21 16.87 -9.38
CA ALA A 359 10.28 15.89 -8.80
C ALA A 359 10.28 14.56 -9.58
N MET A 360 10.33 14.63 -10.93
CA MET A 360 10.40 13.45 -11.79
C MET A 360 11.69 12.66 -11.51
N PHE A 361 12.84 13.32 -11.53
CA PHE A 361 14.13 12.65 -11.25
C PHE A 361 14.16 12.04 -9.86
N PHE A 362 13.66 12.76 -8.87
CA PHE A 362 13.57 12.32 -7.48
C PHE A 362 12.71 11.06 -7.35
N GLY A 363 11.49 11.09 -7.87
CA GLY A 363 10.54 9.96 -7.79
C GLY A 363 11.07 8.72 -8.49
N LEU A 364 11.56 8.84 -9.74
CA LEU A 364 12.03 7.72 -10.54
C LEU A 364 13.32 7.10 -9.99
N ALA A 365 14.25 7.91 -9.49
CA ALA A 365 15.47 7.40 -8.86
C ALA A 365 15.15 6.60 -7.59
N LEU A 366 14.26 7.10 -6.74
CA LEU A 366 13.80 6.40 -5.53
C LEU A 366 13.04 5.12 -5.87
N GLN A 367 12.21 5.11 -6.92
CA GLN A 367 11.57 3.89 -7.40
C GLN A 367 12.60 2.83 -7.78
N LEU A 368 13.56 3.18 -8.63
CA LEU A 368 14.59 2.22 -9.08
C LEU A 368 15.44 1.69 -7.92
N TYR A 369 15.75 2.52 -6.93
CA TYR A 369 16.43 2.05 -5.73
C TYR A 369 15.54 1.13 -4.90
N GLN A 370 14.31 1.51 -4.59
CA GLN A 370 13.41 0.69 -3.77
C GLN A 370 13.04 -0.63 -4.45
N GLN A 371 13.01 -0.69 -5.78
CA GLN A 371 12.84 -1.95 -6.52
C GLN A 371 13.99 -2.94 -6.32
N THR A 372 15.16 -2.50 -5.84
CA THR A 372 16.26 -3.40 -5.43
C THR A 372 16.06 -3.99 -4.03
N LEU A 373 15.14 -3.46 -3.23
CA LEU A 373 14.89 -3.89 -1.86
C LEU A 373 13.88 -5.05 -1.85
N VAL A 374 14.38 -6.24 -2.17
CA VAL A 374 13.56 -7.45 -2.27
C VAL A 374 13.98 -8.46 -1.22
N SER A 375 13.00 -9.00 -0.48
CA SER A 375 13.15 -10.11 0.46
C SER A 375 12.42 -11.33 -0.10
N ASP A 376 13.16 -12.16 -0.84
CA ASP A 376 12.66 -13.30 -1.60
C ASP A 376 13.49 -14.58 -1.40
N GLN A 377 14.41 -14.59 -0.41
CA GLN A 377 15.31 -15.71 -0.13
C GLN A 377 15.10 -16.27 1.29
N THR A 378 13.87 -16.33 1.72
CA THR A 378 13.51 -16.92 3.01
C THR A 378 13.36 -18.45 2.90
N PRO A 379 13.30 -19.20 4.02
CA PRO A 379 12.98 -20.62 3.97
C PRO A 379 11.67 -20.96 3.26
N PHE A 380 10.72 -20.02 3.21
CA PHE A 380 9.49 -20.15 2.45
C PHE A 380 9.75 -20.11 0.92
N ASP A 381 10.78 -19.40 0.47
CA ASP A 381 11.09 -19.19 -0.95
C ASP A 381 11.92 -20.30 -1.58
N THR A 382 12.22 -21.38 -0.83
CA THR A 382 12.90 -22.53 -1.40
C THR A 382 12.20 -23.00 -2.70
N PRO A 383 12.95 -23.31 -3.77
CA PRO A 383 12.34 -23.75 -5.03
C PRO A 383 11.70 -25.15 -4.92
N ARG A 384 12.15 -25.96 -3.95
CA ARG A 384 11.58 -27.28 -3.74
C ARG A 384 10.28 -27.20 -2.96
N ARG A 385 9.27 -27.87 -3.50
CA ARG A 385 7.94 -28.00 -2.91
C ARG A 385 7.58 -29.48 -2.88
N THR A 386 6.78 -29.88 -1.88
CA THR A 386 6.24 -31.23 -1.84
C THR A 386 5.37 -31.50 -3.08
N HIS A 387 5.38 -32.73 -3.58
CA HIS A 387 4.55 -33.12 -4.72
C HIS A 387 3.06 -33.28 -4.36
N VAL A 388 2.77 -33.32 -3.06
CA VAL A 388 1.42 -33.49 -2.53
C VAL A 388 0.87 -32.12 -2.19
N TYR A 389 -0.37 -31.87 -2.62
CA TYR A 389 -1.14 -30.69 -2.21
C TYR A 389 -1.13 -30.54 -0.68
N PRO A 390 -0.90 -29.36 -0.10
CA PRO A 390 -0.88 -28.02 -0.69
C PRO A 390 0.49 -27.51 -1.23
N HIS A 391 1.39 -28.39 -1.64
CA HIS A 391 2.72 -28.02 -2.20
C HIS A 391 3.59 -27.23 -1.20
N GLU A 392 3.83 -27.82 -0.05
CA GLU A 392 4.54 -27.21 1.07
C GLU A 392 6.01 -26.89 0.73
N PRO A 393 6.56 -25.74 1.16
CA PRO A 393 7.98 -25.43 1.00
C PRO A 393 8.86 -26.39 1.82
N GLU A 394 9.83 -27.05 1.19
CA GLU A 394 10.75 -27.95 1.88
C GLU A 394 11.75 -27.22 2.82
N GLY A 395 11.86 -25.90 2.72
CA GLY A 395 12.72 -25.09 3.59
C GLY A 395 12.14 -24.78 4.97
N LEU A 396 10.86 -25.08 5.20
CA LEU A 396 10.20 -24.81 6.48
C LEU A 396 10.38 -25.98 7.45
N ASN A 397 10.62 -25.66 8.73
CA ASN A 397 10.60 -26.67 9.79
C ASN A 397 9.16 -27.04 10.20
N ASP A 398 8.99 -28.08 11.01
CA ASP A 398 7.68 -28.59 11.42
C ASP A 398 6.79 -27.53 12.10
N SER A 399 7.36 -26.63 12.89
CA SER A 399 6.60 -25.57 13.54
C SER A 399 6.10 -24.54 12.52
N GLN A 400 6.93 -24.15 11.57
CA GLN A 400 6.58 -23.24 10.48
C GLN A 400 5.53 -23.88 9.55
N LEU A 401 5.65 -25.16 9.24
CA LEU A 401 4.64 -25.90 8.47
C LEU A 401 3.29 -25.97 9.19
N ARG A 402 3.29 -26.22 10.51
CA ARG A 402 2.04 -26.13 11.29
C ARG A 402 1.44 -24.73 11.24
N GLY A 403 2.27 -23.68 11.31
CA GLY A 403 1.84 -22.29 11.15
C GLY A 403 1.21 -22.02 9.78
N LEU A 404 1.87 -22.47 8.71
CA LEU A 404 1.35 -22.33 7.34
C LEU A 404 -0.02 -23.04 7.19
N LYS A 405 -0.15 -24.27 7.70
CA LYS A 405 -1.44 -24.99 7.68
C LYS A 405 -2.53 -24.25 8.44
N LYS A 406 -2.22 -23.65 9.58
CA LYS A 406 -3.17 -22.82 10.33
C LYS A 406 -3.54 -21.54 9.59
N PHE A 407 -2.57 -20.88 8.95
CA PHE A 407 -2.77 -19.71 8.12
C PHE A 407 -3.76 -19.98 6.97
N LEU A 408 -3.57 -21.08 6.25
CA LEU A 408 -4.46 -21.51 5.16
C LEU A 408 -5.84 -21.94 5.68
N ALA A 409 -5.87 -22.76 6.75
CA ALA A 409 -7.13 -23.24 7.34
C ALA A 409 -7.99 -22.12 7.94
N ALA A 410 -7.37 -21.03 8.42
CA ALA A 410 -8.07 -19.85 8.92
C ALA A 410 -8.51 -18.89 7.81
N GLY A 411 -8.17 -19.15 6.53
CA GLY A 411 -8.51 -18.29 5.40
C GLY A 411 -7.74 -16.96 5.37
N CYS A 412 -6.59 -16.87 6.05
CA CYS A 412 -5.76 -15.66 6.05
C CYS A 412 -5.21 -15.36 4.64
N ASP A 413 -5.03 -16.39 3.82
CA ASP A 413 -4.59 -16.33 2.43
C ASP A 413 -5.60 -15.66 1.48
N VAL A 414 -6.83 -15.43 1.91
CA VAL A 414 -7.84 -14.66 1.14
C VAL A 414 -7.41 -13.21 0.96
N CYS A 415 -6.90 -12.59 2.01
CA CYS A 415 -6.38 -11.23 1.99
C CYS A 415 -4.85 -11.21 1.79
N HIS A 416 -4.13 -12.09 2.48
CA HIS A 416 -2.67 -12.21 2.40
C HIS A 416 -2.27 -13.28 1.39
N LYS A 417 -2.67 -13.09 0.13
CA LYS A 417 -2.51 -14.06 -0.95
C LYS A 417 -1.26 -13.83 -1.80
N GLY A 418 -0.92 -14.85 -2.58
CA GLY A 418 0.16 -14.81 -3.56
C GLY A 418 1.56 -14.71 -2.97
N PRO A 419 2.61 -14.63 -3.82
CA PRO A 419 4.01 -14.64 -3.40
C PRO A 419 4.41 -13.51 -2.46
N SER A 420 3.76 -12.36 -2.56
CA SER A 420 3.97 -11.20 -1.68
C SER A 420 3.20 -11.26 -0.37
N PHE A 421 2.30 -12.23 -0.17
CA PHE A 421 1.36 -12.27 0.95
C PHE A 421 0.54 -11.00 1.10
N SER A 422 0.08 -10.46 -0.03
CA SER A 422 -0.75 -9.25 -0.09
C SER A 422 -1.66 -9.26 -1.31
N ALA A 423 -2.96 -9.10 -1.10
CA ALA A 423 -3.92 -8.92 -2.17
C ALA A 423 -3.79 -7.56 -2.89
N ALA A 424 -3.03 -6.62 -2.34
CA ALA A 424 -2.75 -5.32 -2.94
C ALA A 424 -1.54 -5.35 -3.91
N ALA A 425 -0.94 -6.53 -4.13
CA ALA A 425 0.16 -6.66 -5.08
C ALA A 425 -0.31 -6.44 -6.53
N HIS A 426 0.64 -6.12 -7.38
CA HIS A 426 0.42 -5.96 -8.82
C HIS A 426 -0.04 -7.29 -9.46
N PRO A 427 -0.89 -7.27 -10.48
CA PRO A 427 -1.39 -8.45 -11.18
C PRO A 427 -0.33 -9.42 -11.63
N ALA A 428 0.75 -8.90 -12.21
CA ALA A 428 1.86 -9.72 -12.69
C ALA A 428 2.47 -10.60 -11.57
N VAL A 429 2.35 -10.18 -10.31
CA VAL A 429 2.83 -10.94 -9.14
C VAL A 429 2.01 -12.20 -8.91
N TYR A 430 0.71 -12.17 -9.22
CA TYR A 430 -0.17 -13.33 -9.06
C TYR A 430 -0.05 -14.34 -10.20
N ARG A 431 0.25 -13.91 -11.42
CA ARG A 431 0.32 -14.77 -12.61
C ARG A 431 1.32 -15.91 -12.47
N THR A 432 2.33 -15.77 -11.61
CA THR A 432 3.37 -16.77 -11.38
C THR A 432 2.97 -17.85 -10.37
N SER A 433 1.84 -17.69 -9.69
CA SER A 433 1.44 -18.58 -8.60
C SER A 433 0.27 -19.50 -8.94
N ASN A 434 0.37 -20.33 -9.98
CA ASN A 434 -0.57 -21.44 -10.28
C ASN A 434 -1.68 -21.19 -11.31
N GLY A 435 -1.55 -20.26 -12.23
CA GLY A 435 -2.51 -20.09 -13.32
C GLY A 435 -3.89 -19.53 -12.94
N PHE A 436 -4.12 -19.24 -11.66
CA PHE A 436 -5.37 -18.68 -11.16
C PHE A 436 -5.22 -17.22 -10.76
N SER A 437 -4.81 -16.38 -11.69
CA SER A 437 -4.65 -14.99 -11.38
C SER A 437 -5.60 -14.15 -12.19
N THR A 438 -6.64 -13.71 -11.55
CA THR A 438 -7.49 -12.66 -12.06
C THR A 438 -7.20 -11.39 -11.28
N LEU A 439 -6.65 -10.39 -11.94
CA LEU A 439 -6.58 -9.07 -11.36
C LEU A 439 -7.97 -8.47 -11.32
N ARG A 440 -8.38 -8.10 -10.13
CA ARG A 440 -9.62 -7.39 -9.91
C ARG A 440 -9.32 -6.14 -9.11
N LEU A 441 -9.21 -5.01 -9.78
CA LEU A 441 -9.09 -3.74 -9.09
C LEU A 441 -10.41 -3.34 -8.42
N VAL A 442 -11.53 -3.78 -9.01
CA VAL A 442 -12.89 -3.67 -8.44
C VAL A 442 -13.43 -5.09 -8.23
N ASN A 443 -13.73 -5.48 -7.02
CA ASN A 443 -14.08 -6.86 -6.67
C ASN A 443 -15.38 -6.98 -5.86
N ARG A 444 -16.14 -8.05 -6.10
CA ARG A 444 -17.33 -8.44 -5.32
C ARG A 444 -17.18 -9.77 -4.58
N ASP A 445 -16.14 -10.54 -4.87
CA ASP A 445 -16.11 -11.98 -4.56
C ASP A 445 -15.60 -12.36 -3.18
N LEU A 446 -14.90 -11.50 -2.47
CA LEU A 446 -14.22 -11.87 -1.23
C LEU A 446 -15.18 -12.33 -0.12
N LEU A 447 -16.42 -11.89 -0.15
CA LEU A 447 -17.44 -12.35 0.79
C LEU A 447 -18.00 -13.74 0.45
N ASN A 448 -17.65 -14.31 -0.71
CA ASN A 448 -18.12 -15.63 -1.15
C ASN A 448 -17.21 -16.78 -0.77
N GLY A 449 -15.88 -16.56 -0.76
CA GLY A 449 -14.91 -17.66 -0.69
C GLY A 449 -14.82 -18.29 0.70
N ALA A 450 -14.82 -17.49 1.74
CA ALA A 450 -14.58 -17.96 3.11
C ALA A 450 -15.86 -18.32 3.90
N PHE A 451 -17.02 -17.79 3.49
CA PHE A 451 -18.28 -17.92 4.25
C PHE A 451 -19.46 -18.48 3.45
N SER A 452 -19.22 -19.12 2.33
CA SER A 452 -20.28 -19.71 1.49
C SER A 452 -20.90 -20.99 2.06
N GLY A 453 -21.11 -21.04 3.35
CA GLY A 453 -22.08 -21.94 3.96
C GLY A 453 -23.50 -21.49 3.61
N GLY A 454 -23.90 -21.54 2.35
CA GLY A 454 -25.28 -21.66 1.89
C GLY A 454 -26.28 -20.53 2.19
N PHE A 455 -25.98 -19.50 2.96
CA PHE A 455 -26.97 -18.57 3.50
C PHE A 455 -27.18 -17.24 2.74
N TYR A 456 -26.40 -16.93 1.71
CA TYR A 456 -26.48 -15.65 1.00
C TYR A 456 -26.85 -15.77 -0.48
N ARG A 457 -27.73 -16.73 -0.82
CA ARG A 457 -28.36 -16.73 -2.14
C ARG A 457 -29.31 -15.54 -2.24
N GLY A 458 -28.92 -14.54 -3.02
CA GLY A 458 -29.79 -13.43 -3.41
C GLY A 458 -29.46 -12.04 -2.87
N THR A 459 -28.43 -11.87 -2.03
CA THR A 459 -27.98 -10.54 -1.60
C THR A 459 -26.93 -9.99 -2.58
N LEU A 460 -27.18 -8.80 -3.10
CA LEU A 460 -26.18 -8.03 -3.85
C LEU A 460 -24.98 -7.76 -2.94
N LYS A 461 -23.78 -8.09 -3.42
CA LYS A 461 -22.56 -7.88 -2.66
C LYS A 461 -21.95 -6.53 -3.00
N PRO A 462 -21.38 -5.81 -2.02
CA PRO A 462 -20.78 -4.53 -2.29
C PRO A 462 -19.53 -4.68 -3.18
N LEU A 463 -19.29 -3.68 -4.01
CA LEU A 463 -18.02 -3.51 -4.71
C LEU A 463 -16.93 -3.12 -3.70
N MET A 464 -15.72 -3.61 -3.90
CA MET A 464 -14.56 -3.26 -3.10
C MET A 464 -13.32 -3.17 -3.97
N ASP A 465 -12.38 -2.36 -3.57
CA ASP A 465 -11.06 -2.33 -4.19
C ASP A 465 -10.27 -3.57 -3.79
N GLU A 466 -9.74 -4.31 -4.75
CA GLU A 466 -8.92 -5.48 -4.46
C GLU A 466 -7.70 -5.10 -3.63
N GLY A 467 -7.48 -5.86 -2.56
CA GLY A 467 -6.38 -5.64 -1.63
C GLY A 467 -6.61 -4.53 -0.62
N TYR A 468 -7.83 -4.00 -0.50
CA TYR A 468 -8.20 -3.01 0.50
C TYR A 468 -9.37 -3.51 1.34
N PHE A 469 -9.15 -3.65 2.65
CA PHE A 469 -10.14 -4.19 3.56
C PHE A 469 -10.29 -3.35 4.81
N ASN A 470 -11.53 -3.24 5.29
CA ASN A 470 -11.83 -2.74 6.62
C ASN A 470 -11.76 -3.91 7.61
N THR A 471 -10.75 -3.91 8.46
CA THR A 471 -10.54 -4.92 9.51
C THR A 471 -11.11 -4.51 10.85
N SER A 472 -11.86 -3.42 10.90
CA SER A 472 -12.48 -2.87 12.12
C SER A 472 -11.49 -2.54 13.25
N VAL A 473 -10.23 -2.29 12.91
CA VAL A 473 -9.21 -1.85 13.89
C VAL A 473 -9.50 -0.46 14.41
N THR A 474 -10.08 0.38 13.55
CA THR A 474 -10.58 1.70 13.91
C THR A 474 -11.97 1.93 13.33
N PRO A 475 -12.83 2.74 13.96
CA PRO A 475 -14.07 3.21 13.36
C PRO A 475 -13.81 3.93 12.03
N THR A 476 -14.65 3.72 11.04
CA THR A 476 -14.52 4.32 9.68
C THR A 476 -14.53 5.85 9.67
N SER A 477 -15.16 6.45 10.71
CA SER A 477 -15.19 7.91 10.88
C SER A 477 -13.85 8.51 11.27
N TYR A 478 -12.91 7.69 11.77
CA TYR A 478 -11.59 8.18 12.20
C TYR A 478 -10.61 8.32 11.04
N ASP A 479 -10.63 7.36 10.14
CA ASP A 479 -9.83 7.38 8.93
C ASP A 479 -10.60 6.65 7.81
N PRO A 480 -10.97 7.35 6.72
CA PRO A 480 -11.74 6.76 5.63
C PRO A 480 -10.95 5.74 4.80
N GLY A 481 -9.62 5.68 4.93
CA GLY A 481 -8.80 4.80 4.11
C GLY A 481 -8.98 5.06 2.62
N VAL A 482 -9.13 4.00 1.81
CA VAL A 482 -9.38 4.11 0.37
C VAL A 482 -10.73 4.75 0.03
N GLY A 483 -11.68 4.77 0.98
CA GLY A 483 -12.95 5.49 0.84
C GLY A 483 -12.82 7.02 0.98
N GLY A 484 -11.62 7.55 1.16
CA GLY A 484 -11.34 8.98 1.15
C GLY A 484 -11.33 9.58 -0.26
N VAL A 485 -11.04 10.88 -0.32
CA VAL A 485 -10.92 11.63 -1.58
C VAL A 485 -9.52 12.22 -1.73
N ASP A 486 -9.13 12.48 -2.98
CA ASP A 486 -7.92 13.21 -3.30
C ASP A 486 -8.08 14.73 -3.08
N PRO A 487 -7.02 15.54 -3.22
CA PRO A 487 -7.12 17.00 -3.06
C PRO A 487 -8.02 17.69 -4.07
N TYR A 488 -8.40 17.00 -5.15
CA TYR A 488 -9.27 17.52 -6.21
C TYR A 488 -10.75 17.12 -6.01
N GLY A 489 -11.04 16.36 -4.93
CA GLY A 489 -12.40 15.90 -4.58
C GLY A 489 -12.82 14.59 -5.23
N ASN A 490 -11.92 13.89 -5.92
CA ASN A 490 -12.23 12.61 -6.56
C ASN A 490 -12.06 11.44 -5.56
N PRO A 491 -12.90 10.40 -5.63
CA PRO A 491 -12.73 9.21 -4.81
C PRO A 491 -11.37 8.54 -5.05
N LEU A 492 -10.68 8.16 -3.96
CA LEU A 492 -9.47 7.33 -4.07
C LEU A 492 -9.81 5.92 -4.55
N SER A 493 -10.98 5.42 -4.17
CA SER A 493 -11.46 4.09 -4.53
C SER A 493 -11.84 3.98 -6.01
N PHE A 494 -11.35 2.94 -6.66
CA PHE A 494 -11.77 2.57 -8.01
C PHE A 494 -13.22 2.08 -8.04
N SER A 495 -13.63 1.35 -7.00
CA SER A 495 -15.01 0.86 -6.87
C SER A 495 -16.01 1.99 -6.72
N GLU A 496 -15.66 3.04 -5.99
CA GLU A 496 -16.51 4.21 -5.84
C GLU A 496 -16.59 5.04 -7.11
N GLN A 497 -15.48 5.23 -7.82
CA GLN A 497 -15.48 5.88 -9.14
C GLN A 497 -16.38 5.12 -10.12
N TYR A 498 -16.23 3.79 -10.18
CA TYR A 498 -17.03 2.94 -11.05
C TYR A 498 -18.53 3.02 -10.69
N ALA A 499 -18.87 2.97 -9.41
CA ALA A 499 -20.25 3.11 -8.95
C ALA A 499 -20.83 4.48 -9.33
N LYS A 500 -20.11 5.58 -9.15
CA LYS A 500 -20.53 6.92 -9.56
C LYS A 500 -20.73 7.05 -11.07
N GLN A 501 -19.83 6.47 -11.87
CA GLN A 501 -20.00 6.45 -13.33
C GLN A 501 -21.31 5.73 -13.73
N LEU A 502 -21.62 4.60 -13.09
CA LEU A 502 -22.85 3.87 -13.37
C LEU A 502 -24.12 4.60 -12.91
N ILE A 503 -24.04 5.35 -11.81
CA ILE A 503 -25.19 6.01 -11.17
C ILE A 503 -25.54 7.32 -11.88
N ASP A 504 -24.58 8.19 -12.07
CA ASP A 504 -24.78 9.57 -12.50
C ASP A 504 -23.92 9.97 -13.71
N GLY A 505 -23.17 9.03 -14.28
CA GLY A 505 -22.32 9.29 -15.45
C GLY A 505 -21.05 10.08 -15.13
N THR A 506 -20.68 10.20 -13.85
CA THR A 506 -19.44 10.90 -13.46
C THR A 506 -18.23 10.28 -14.20
N PRO A 507 -17.41 11.09 -14.90
CA PRO A 507 -16.23 10.58 -15.59
C PRO A 507 -15.24 9.91 -14.62
N LEU A 508 -14.60 8.83 -15.09
CA LEU A 508 -13.53 8.17 -14.34
C LEU A 508 -12.26 9.03 -14.36
N VAL A 509 -11.58 9.12 -13.21
CA VAL A 509 -10.27 9.79 -13.11
C VAL A 509 -9.10 8.79 -13.21
N ASP A 510 -9.38 7.48 -13.09
CA ASP A 510 -8.43 6.40 -13.35
C ASP A 510 -8.99 5.44 -14.43
N PRO A 511 -9.25 5.91 -15.66
CA PRO A 511 -9.98 5.13 -16.66
C PRO A 511 -9.23 3.86 -17.07
N ILE A 512 -7.91 3.87 -17.13
CA ILE A 512 -7.10 2.70 -17.52
C ILE A 512 -7.27 1.59 -16.47
N ALA A 513 -7.11 1.92 -15.19
CA ALA A 513 -7.23 0.96 -14.11
C ALA A 513 -8.64 0.38 -13.97
N ILE A 514 -9.67 1.19 -14.24
CA ILE A 514 -11.07 0.81 -14.06
C ILE A 514 -11.66 0.18 -15.32
N ASN A 515 -11.35 0.69 -16.51
CA ASN A 515 -11.83 0.15 -17.78
C ASN A 515 -11.22 -1.22 -18.11
N ALA A 516 -10.03 -1.54 -17.59
CA ALA A 516 -9.50 -2.90 -17.63
C ALA A 516 -10.42 -3.88 -16.89
N CYS A 517 -11.33 -3.37 -16.05
CA CYS A 517 -12.35 -4.07 -15.30
C CYS A 517 -13.77 -3.81 -15.84
N ASP A 518 -13.93 -3.46 -17.10
CA ASP A 518 -15.24 -3.17 -17.68
C ASP A 518 -16.12 -4.42 -17.69
N PHE A 519 -16.94 -4.50 -16.68
CA PHE A 519 -17.86 -5.60 -16.44
C PHE A 519 -18.94 -5.72 -17.52
N ASN A 520 -19.21 -4.68 -18.31
CA ASN A 520 -20.27 -4.68 -19.30
C ASN A 520 -19.81 -5.25 -20.66
N LYS A 521 -18.50 -5.26 -20.94
CA LYS A 521 -17.98 -5.72 -22.23
C LYS A 521 -17.85 -7.24 -22.35
N ASN A 522 -17.75 -7.96 -21.22
CA ASN A 522 -17.37 -9.37 -21.19
C ASN A 522 -18.47 -10.32 -20.70
N PHE A 523 -19.69 -9.81 -20.46
CA PHE A 523 -20.82 -10.63 -20.07
C PHE A 523 -21.74 -10.90 -21.26
N THR A 524 -21.45 -11.96 -22.00
CA THR A 524 -22.47 -12.63 -22.80
C THR A 524 -23.32 -13.51 -21.88
N ASP A 525 -24.61 -13.58 -22.16
CA ASP A 525 -25.59 -14.35 -21.37
C ASP A 525 -25.33 -15.87 -21.33
N ASP A 526 -24.30 -16.37 -22.02
CA ASP A 526 -23.95 -17.78 -22.09
C ASP A 526 -22.94 -18.16 -21.00
N TYR A 527 -23.48 -18.53 -19.85
CA TYR A 527 -22.77 -18.97 -18.69
C TYR A 527 -22.62 -20.49 -18.69
N GLN A 528 -21.41 -20.98 -18.93
CA GLN A 528 -21.07 -22.40 -18.75
C GLN A 528 -20.06 -22.57 -17.60
N ALA A 529 -20.33 -23.53 -16.74
CA ALA A 529 -19.59 -23.78 -15.48
C ALA A 529 -18.10 -24.14 -15.66
N ASN A 530 -17.62 -24.34 -16.88
CA ASN A 530 -16.25 -24.73 -17.21
C ASN A 530 -15.32 -23.56 -17.57
N GLU A 531 -15.82 -22.32 -17.58
CA GLU A 531 -15.07 -21.14 -18.01
C GLU A 531 -14.10 -20.56 -16.96
N LEU A 532 -13.84 -21.29 -15.88
CA LEU A 532 -12.83 -20.93 -14.87
C LEU A 532 -11.39 -20.88 -15.41
N MET A 533 -11.19 -21.31 -16.67
CA MET A 533 -9.87 -21.48 -17.28
C MET A 533 -9.73 -20.77 -18.63
N ASP A 534 -10.60 -19.83 -18.96
CA ASP A 534 -10.57 -19.18 -20.27
C ASP A 534 -9.44 -18.15 -20.37
N ASP A 535 -8.55 -18.35 -21.35
CA ASP A 535 -7.44 -17.47 -21.71
C ASP A 535 -7.86 -16.03 -22.05
N ARG A 536 -9.16 -15.78 -22.30
CA ARG A 536 -9.75 -14.44 -22.50
C ARG A 536 -9.55 -13.52 -21.30
N TYR A 537 -9.34 -14.07 -20.10
CA TYR A 537 -9.06 -13.32 -18.88
C TYR A 537 -7.57 -12.99 -18.67
N GLN A 538 -6.71 -13.42 -19.59
CA GLN A 538 -5.27 -13.18 -19.51
C GLN A 538 -4.83 -11.83 -20.11
N THR A 539 -5.72 -11.13 -20.79
CA THR A 539 -5.40 -9.93 -21.58
C THR A 539 -5.60 -8.60 -20.85
N GLY A 540 -5.53 -8.58 -19.53
CA GLY A 540 -5.66 -7.33 -18.76
C GLY A 540 -7.09 -6.99 -18.36
N ASP A 541 -8.07 -7.72 -18.86
CA ASP A 541 -9.44 -7.63 -18.35
C ASP A 541 -9.46 -8.10 -16.89
N CYS A 542 -10.07 -7.34 -16.02
CA CYS A 542 -10.29 -7.74 -14.65
C CYS A 542 -11.23 -8.93 -14.62
N GLY A 543 -10.69 -10.13 -14.88
CA GLY A 543 -11.46 -11.36 -14.94
C GLY A 543 -12.23 -11.60 -13.65
N LEU A 544 -13.43 -11.11 -13.59
CA LEU A 544 -14.39 -11.57 -12.62
C LEU A 544 -14.72 -13.01 -12.99
N SER A 545 -14.62 -13.95 -12.04
CA SER A 545 -15.26 -15.22 -12.27
C SER A 545 -16.73 -14.88 -12.55
N SER A 546 -17.23 -15.32 -13.68
CA SER A 546 -18.57 -15.06 -14.18
C SER A 546 -19.67 -15.36 -13.15
N ARG A 547 -19.35 -16.21 -12.16
CA ARG A 547 -20.31 -16.62 -11.11
C ARG A 547 -20.83 -15.48 -10.24
N ASN A 548 -20.09 -14.40 -10.07
CA ASN A 548 -20.40 -13.43 -9.05
C ASN A 548 -20.45 -11.98 -9.56
N ALA A 549 -20.18 -11.79 -10.84
CA ALA A 549 -20.07 -10.48 -11.44
C ALA A 549 -21.33 -10.03 -12.18
N LYS A 550 -22.47 -10.64 -11.91
CA LYS A 550 -23.73 -10.04 -12.36
C LYS A 550 -23.90 -8.70 -11.64
N ILE A 551 -23.33 -7.67 -12.24
CA ILE A 551 -23.90 -6.34 -12.07
C ILE A 551 -25.28 -6.45 -12.70
N PRO A 552 -26.36 -6.10 -11.99
CA PRO A 552 -27.68 -6.05 -12.59
C PRO A 552 -27.62 -5.26 -13.89
N LYS A 553 -28.35 -5.67 -14.91
CA LYS A 553 -28.48 -4.87 -16.13
C LYS A 553 -28.74 -3.42 -15.75
N SER A 554 -28.23 -2.47 -16.50
CA SER A 554 -28.20 -1.04 -16.17
C SER A 554 -29.53 -0.47 -15.66
N ASP A 555 -30.64 -0.98 -16.14
CA ASP A 555 -32.01 -0.62 -15.75
C ASP A 555 -32.40 -1.07 -14.32
N LEU A 556 -32.01 -2.28 -13.91
CA LEU A 556 -32.23 -2.78 -12.53
C LEU A 556 -31.27 -2.12 -11.54
N TRP A 557 -30.04 -1.87 -11.96
CA TRP A 557 -29.07 -1.14 -11.18
C TRP A 557 -29.52 0.31 -10.97
N GLN A 558 -29.96 0.99 -12.03
CA GLN A 558 -30.47 2.37 -11.99
C GLN A 558 -31.71 2.48 -11.09
N ALA A 559 -32.63 1.52 -11.15
CA ALA A 559 -33.83 1.52 -10.32
C ALA A 559 -33.53 1.33 -8.83
N GLU A 560 -32.48 0.56 -8.49
CA GLU A 560 -32.09 0.32 -7.10
C GLU A 560 -31.16 1.41 -6.55
N VAL A 561 -30.30 1.97 -7.38
CA VAL A 561 -29.33 2.98 -7.01
C VAL A 561 -29.98 4.37 -6.85
N ASN A 562 -31.07 4.65 -7.55
CA ASN A 562 -31.86 5.88 -7.36
C ASN A 562 -32.51 5.97 -5.95
N LYS A 563 -32.44 4.92 -5.15
CA LYS A 563 -32.70 5.00 -3.71
C LYS A 563 -31.39 5.38 -3.02
N ALA A 564 -31.22 6.64 -2.64
CA ALA A 564 -30.00 7.20 -2.06
C ALA A 564 -29.39 6.41 -0.87
N GLN A 565 -30.15 5.52 -0.25
CA GLN A 565 -29.71 4.58 0.78
C GLN A 565 -28.95 3.36 0.19
N PHE A 566 -29.17 2.99 -1.05
CA PHE A 566 -28.57 1.80 -1.65
C PHE A 566 -27.18 2.08 -2.24
N GLY A 567 -26.91 3.27 -2.75
CA GLY A 567 -25.59 3.62 -3.30
C GLY A 567 -24.44 3.33 -2.32
N ARG A 568 -24.64 3.63 -1.03
CA ARG A 568 -23.65 3.33 0.02
C ARG A 568 -23.55 1.84 0.37
N ALA A 569 -24.60 1.06 0.20
CA ALA A 569 -24.61 -0.37 0.47
C ALA A 569 -23.89 -1.20 -0.61
N TYR A 570 -23.62 -0.61 -1.78
CA TYR A 570 -22.98 -1.30 -2.89
C TYR A 570 -21.46 -1.14 -2.94
N VAL A 571 -20.87 -0.29 -2.09
CA VAL A 571 -19.44 -0.03 -2.05
C VAL A 571 -18.93 -0.21 -0.63
N ALA A 572 -17.93 -1.08 -0.44
CA ALA A 572 -17.30 -1.36 0.85
C ALA A 572 -15.86 -0.80 0.90
N THR A 573 -15.73 0.50 0.85
CA THR A 573 -14.45 1.21 0.76
C THR A 573 -14.11 2.05 1.99
N GLN A 574 -15.12 2.45 2.76
CA GLN A 574 -14.93 3.30 3.93
C GLN A 574 -14.17 2.57 5.05
N GLY A 575 -13.07 3.17 5.50
CA GLY A 575 -12.19 2.57 6.50
C GLY A 575 -11.43 1.34 6.00
N ALA A 576 -11.36 1.14 4.68
CA ALA A 576 -10.60 0.05 4.08
C ALA A 576 -9.18 0.50 3.76
N PHE A 577 -8.21 -0.33 4.15
CA PHE A 577 -6.78 -0.07 4.02
C PHE A 577 -6.10 -1.16 3.22
N LYS A 578 -4.98 -0.79 2.59
CA LYS A 578 -4.14 -1.70 1.84
C LYS A 578 -3.70 -2.88 2.72
N VAL A 579 -3.86 -4.09 2.22
CA VAL A 579 -3.30 -5.30 2.85
C VAL A 579 -1.78 -5.25 2.74
N PRO A 580 -1.05 -5.16 3.87
CA PRO A 580 0.41 -5.16 3.84
C PRO A 580 0.94 -6.57 3.53
N SER A 581 2.17 -6.63 2.99
CA SER A 581 2.91 -7.89 2.93
C SER A 581 3.17 -8.43 4.34
N LEU A 582 3.10 -9.77 4.50
CA LEU A 582 3.50 -10.43 5.75
C LEU A 582 5.00 -10.83 5.74
N ARG A 583 5.74 -10.50 4.69
CA ARG A 583 7.17 -10.78 4.65
C ARG A 583 7.91 -9.91 5.65
N ASN A 584 8.82 -10.52 6.43
CA ASN A 584 9.55 -9.88 7.52
C ASN A 584 8.66 -9.32 8.65
N ILE A 585 7.44 -9.82 8.79
CA ILE A 585 6.43 -9.30 9.74
C ILE A 585 6.95 -9.26 11.17
N GLU A 586 7.79 -10.21 11.60
CA GLU A 586 8.41 -10.26 12.94
C GLU A 586 9.29 -9.04 13.26
N LEU A 587 9.76 -8.30 12.21
CA LEU A 587 10.67 -7.17 12.33
C LEU A 587 9.96 -5.81 12.21
N THR A 588 8.70 -5.78 11.78
CA THR A 588 8.01 -4.56 11.34
C THR A 588 6.84 -4.13 12.23
N GLY A 589 6.76 -4.69 13.44
CA GLY A 589 5.79 -4.18 14.43
C GLY A 589 6.09 -2.73 14.87
N PRO A 590 5.10 -1.99 15.37
CA PRO A 590 3.70 -2.36 15.59
C PRO A 590 2.89 -2.47 14.28
N TYR A 591 1.72 -3.11 14.35
CA TYR A 591 0.96 -3.50 13.16
C TYR A 591 -0.27 -2.64 12.95
N MET A 592 -0.91 -2.84 11.78
CA MET A 592 -2.06 -2.12 11.24
C MET A 592 -1.71 -0.68 10.78
N HIS A 593 -2.64 -0.05 10.05
CA HIS A 593 -2.44 1.29 9.51
C HIS A 593 -2.23 2.37 10.58
N ASN A 594 -2.74 2.13 11.80
CA ASN A 594 -2.60 3.01 12.95
C ASN A 594 -1.56 2.53 13.99
N GLY A 595 -0.90 1.41 13.75
CA GLY A 595 0.09 0.86 14.68
C GLY A 595 -0.46 0.42 16.04
N SER A 596 -1.75 0.10 16.14
CA SER A 596 -2.42 -0.19 17.42
C SER A 596 -2.29 -1.63 17.90
N MET A 597 -1.61 -2.51 17.13
CA MET A 597 -1.48 -3.95 17.39
C MET A 597 -0.03 -4.36 17.59
#